data_cee9a80a7bf4961c75f378bd800e1bc5
#
_entry.id   cee9a80a7bf4961c75f378bd800e1bc5
#
_cell.length_a   1.000
_cell.length_b   1.000
_cell.length_c   1.000
_cell.angle_alpha   90.00
_cell.angle_beta   90.00
_cell.angle_gamma   90.00
#
_symmetry.space_group_name_H-M   'P 1'
#
loop_
_entity.id
_entity.type
_entity.pdbx_description
1 polymer ?
#
loop_
_entity_poly.entity_id
_entity_poly.type
_entity_poly.pdbx_seq_one_letter_code
_entity_poly.pdbx_strand_id
1 'polypeptide(L)'
;MSVQEAQAGAPWSRGGDAMTPRTEDRPQMSVEEFEELERRAPETVRLEFINGKVQVKPVTDGNHDHIIAWLQRLCMQHRPELWLYGDRGMKVERYRKGRARPDGVLAPFGFPAGHGDWSDAGGVLMAVEVTSHDSDTNQRDRVEKPGGYAAAGIPVYLLIDRDDGSVVVYNQPENGRYLHAEKLPFGASVKLPDPVDIILDTAPLKEFVD
;
A
#
# COMPACT_ATOMS: atom_id res chain seq x y z
N MET A 1 47.93 25.20 -65.94
CA MET A 1 48.82 25.80 -64.94
C MET A 1 48.14 25.80 -63.65
N SER A 2 48.77 25.17 -62.70
CA SER A 2 48.70 25.22 -61.25
C SER A 2 47.47 24.63 -60.53
N VAL A 3 47.72 23.48 -60.05
CA VAL A 3 47.09 22.68 -59.04
C VAL A 3 47.22 23.36 -57.69
N GLN A 4 46.17 23.34 -56.86
CA GLN A 4 46.35 23.59 -55.45
C GLN A 4 45.54 22.62 -54.62
N GLU A 5 46.25 21.92 -53.77
CA GLU A 5 45.81 20.80 -52.93
C GLU A 5 44.86 21.23 -51.84
N ALA A 6 43.86 20.35 -51.59
CA ALA A 6 42.97 20.43 -50.44
C ALA A 6 43.61 19.74 -49.25
N GLN A 7 43.76 20.43 -48.14
CA GLN A 7 44.18 19.87 -46.85
C GLN A 7 43.02 19.17 -46.17
N ALA A 8 43.28 17.93 -45.75
CA ALA A 8 42.38 17.10 -44.98
C ALA A 8 42.22 17.60 -43.54
N GLY A 9 40.98 17.84 -43.15
CA GLY A 9 40.61 18.14 -41.78
C GLY A 9 40.64 16.90 -40.90
N ALA A 10 41.18 17.03 -39.71
CA ALA A 10 41.27 16.00 -38.69
C ALA A 10 39.92 15.55 -38.16
N PRO A 11 39.78 14.27 -37.74
CA PRO A 11 38.51 13.75 -37.20
C PRO A 11 38.27 14.28 -35.78
N TRP A 12 37.06 14.79 -35.55
CA TRP A 12 36.56 15.16 -34.23
C TRP A 12 36.49 13.91 -33.35
N SER A 13 37.22 13.89 -32.25
CA SER A 13 37.08 12.91 -31.18
C SER A 13 35.71 13.06 -30.55
N ARG A 14 34.87 12.04 -30.64
CA ARG A 14 33.62 11.93 -29.91
C ARG A 14 33.93 11.91 -28.41
N GLY A 15 33.47 12.94 -27.72
CA GLY A 15 33.48 12.97 -26.26
C GLY A 15 32.71 11.77 -25.73
N GLY A 16 33.30 11.10 -24.73
CA GLY A 16 32.68 9.97 -24.07
C GLY A 16 31.31 10.33 -23.51
N ASP A 17 30.33 9.50 -23.81
CA ASP A 17 29.02 9.51 -23.17
C ASP A 17 29.25 9.39 -21.68
N ALA A 18 28.99 10.48 -20.96
CA ALA A 18 28.83 10.41 -19.50
C ALA A 18 27.62 9.54 -19.25
N MET A 19 27.84 8.28 -18.85
CA MET A 19 26.79 7.38 -18.41
C MET A 19 26.01 8.07 -17.28
N THR A 20 24.80 8.48 -17.57
CA THR A 20 23.87 8.89 -16.53
C THR A 20 23.68 7.69 -15.59
N PRO A 21 23.96 7.81 -14.28
CA PRO A 21 23.79 6.69 -13.37
C PRO A 21 22.35 6.16 -13.45
N ARG A 22 22.20 4.86 -13.60
CA ARG A 22 20.88 4.22 -13.54
C ARG A 22 20.24 4.54 -12.20
N THR A 23 18.94 4.69 -12.17
CA THR A 23 18.16 4.99 -10.96
C THR A 23 18.43 3.99 -9.82
N GLU A 24 18.95 2.81 -10.16
CA GLU A 24 19.34 1.73 -9.23
C GLU A 24 20.59 2.05 -8.39
N ASP A 25 21.44 2.99 -8.85
CA ASP A 25 22.69 3.37 -8.16
C ASP A 25 22.53 4.53 -7.17
N ARG A 26 21.31 5.05 -6.98
CA ARG A 26 21.07 6.09 -5.97
C ARG A 26 20.96 5.48 -4.58
N PRO A 27 21.69 6.00 -3.58
CA PRO A 27 21.52 5.57 -2.21
C PRO A 27 20.04 5.68 -1.82
N GLN A 28 19.47 4.59 -1.35
CA GLN A 28 18.10 4.55 -0.85
C GLN A 28 18.17 4.36 0.66
N MET A 29 17.22 4.97 1.38
CA MET A 29 17.07 4.76 2.81
C MET A 29 16.87 3.27 3.09
N SER A 30 17.55 2.74 4.10
CA SER A 30 17.31 1.40 4.60
C SER A 30 16.09 1.38 5.52
N VAL A 31 15.56 0.20 5.80
CA VAL A 31 14.43 0.07 6.74
C VAL A 31 14.85 0.44 8.17
N GLU A 32 16.09 0.17 8.55
CA GLU A 32 16.64 0.51 9.84
C GLU A 32 16.77 2.04 10.03
N GLU A 33 17.18 2.76 8.98
CA GLU A 33 17.19 4.22 8.94
C GLU A 33 15.78 4.80 8.99
N PHE A 34 14.82 4.17 8.32
CA PHE A 34 13.41 4.55 8.39
C PHE A 34 12.85 4.37 9.80
N GLU A 35 13.06 3.22 10.44
CA GLU A 35 12.58 2.97 11.80
C GLU A 35 13.21 3.91 12.82
N GLU A 36 14.46 4.34 12.61
CA GLU A 36 15.10 5.38 13.42
C GLU A 36 14.48 6.75 13.19
N LEU A 37 14.18 7.09 11.92
CA LEU A 37 13.48 8.33 11.58
C LEU A 37 12.09 8.37 12.21
N GLU A 38 11.34 7.28 12.12
CA GLU A 38 9.99 7.17 12.68
C GLU A 38 9.99 7.32 14.21
N ARG A 39 10.92 6.69 14.91
CA ARG A 39 11.07 6.84 16.37
C ARG A 39 11.38 8.26 16.83
N ARG A 40 11.97 9.09 15.96
CA ARG A 40 12.28 10.49 16.22
C ARG A 40 11.21 11.46 15.72
N ALA A 41 10.28 10.98 14.92
CA ALA A 41 9.17 11.79 14.44
C ALA A 41 8.27 12.23 15.62
N PRO A 42 7.61 13.39 15.52
CA PRO A 42 6.58 13.75 16.49
C PRO A 42 5.50 12.67 16.60
N GLU A 43 4.98 12.43 17.79
CA GLU A 43 3.94 11.41 18.03
C GLU A 43 2.67 11.61 17.19
N THR A 44 2.45 12.83 16.72
CA THR A 44 1.34 13.19 15.83
C THR A 44 1.58 12.80 14.36
N VAL A 45 2.80 12.37 14.00
CA VAL A 45 3.17 12.01 12.63
C VAL A 45 3.26 10.50 12.52
N ARG A 46 2.53 9.93 11.57
CA ARG A 46 2.64 8.50 11.21
C ARG A 46 3.35 8.38 9.88
N LEU A 47 4.43 7.61 9.87
CA LEU A 47 5.23 7.37 8.66
C LEU A 47 5.01 5.97 8.12
N GLU A 48 5.10 5.86 6.80
CA GLU A 48 5.12 4.60 6.06
C GLU A 48 6.37 4.56 5.18
N PHE A 49 6.87 3.37 4.89
CA PHE A 49 8.01 3.14 4.00
C PHE A 49 7.64 2.09 2.96
N ILE A 50 7.29 2.54 1.77
CA ILE A 50 6.78 1.69 0.70
C ILE A 50 7.59 1.95 -0.57
N ASN A 51 8.02 0.89 -1.22
CA ASN A 51 8.86 0.97 -2.43
C ASN A 51 10.14 1.82 -2.25
N GLY A 52 10.72 1.83 -1.05
CA GLY A 52 11.91 2.63 -0.74
C GLY A 52 11.64 4.14 -0.58
N LYS A 53 10.38 4.55 -0.39
CA LYS A 53 9.97 5.94 -0.18
C LYS A 53 9.34 6.11 1.18
N VAL A 54 9.75 7.16 1.88
CA VAL A 54 9.07 7.62 3.11
C VAL A 54 7.85 8.43 2.73
N GLN A 55 6.74 8.15 3.38
CA GLN A 55 5.48 8.84 3.19
C GLN A 55 4.86 9.15 4.54
N VAL A 56 4.11 10.24 4.61
CA VAL A 56 3.30 10.58 5.78
C VAL A 56 1.90 10.03 5.58
N LYS A 57 1.39 9.27 6.56
CA LYS A 57 0.00 8.85 6.57
C LYS A 57 -0.86 10.05 6.95
N PRO A 58 -1.83 10.47 6.11
CA PRO A 58 -2.69 11.60 6.43
C PRO A 58 -3.60 11.28 7.62
N VAL A 59 -4.11 12.33 8.25
CA VAL A 59 -5.16 12.22 9.28
C VAL A 59 -6.48 11.88 8.60
N THR A 60 -7.22 10.96 9.18
CA THR A 60 -8.52 10.51 8.69
C THR A 60 -9.64 11.50 9.03
N ASP A 61 -10.69 11.51 8.23
CA ASP A 61 -11.93 12.25 8.50
C ASP A 61 -12.99 11.36 9.17
N GLY A 62 -14.10 11.97 9.62
CA GLY A 62 -15.18 11.26 10.31
C GLY A 62 -15.88 10.21 9.45
N ASN A 63 -15.96 10.40 8.12
CA ASN A 63 -16.53 9.41 7.20
C ASN A 63 -15.64 8.19 7.11
N HIS A 64 -14.32 8.40 6.98
CA HIS A 64 -13.33 7.33 7.01
C HIS A 64 -13.43 6.50 8.30
N ASP A 65 -13.45 7.17 9.46
CA ASP A 65 -13.55 6.48 10.76
C ASP A 65 -14.85 5.69 10.88
N HIS A 66 -15.96 6.25 10.36
CA HIS A 66 -17.26 5.57 10.35
C HIS A 66 -17.24 4.30 9.49
N ILE A 67 -16.61 4.35 8.31
CA ILE A 67 -16.45 3.19 7.41
C ILE A 67 -15.65 2.07 8.11
N ILE A 68 -14.55 2.42 8.75
CA ILE A 68 -13.74 1.44 9.51
C ILE A 68 -14.55 0.84 10.67
N ALA A 69 -15.28 1.66 11.43
CA ALA A 69 -16.12 1.17 12.52
C ALA A 69 -17.26 0.26 12.03
N TRP A 70 -17.89 0.61 10.89
CA TRP A 70 -18.88 -0.22 10.23
C TRP A 70 -18.32 -1.58 9.84
N LEU A 71 -17.15 -1.60 9.17
CA LEU A 71 -16.51 -2.84 8.76
C LEU A 71 -16.09 -3.70 9.96
N GLN A 72 -15.52 -3.08 11.00
CA GLN A 72 -15.15 -3.76 12.23
C GLN A 72 -16.36 -4.47 12.86
N ARG A 73 -17.49 -3.77 12.94
CA ARG A 73 -18.74 -4.36 13.48
C ARG A 73 -19.17 -5.56 12.66
N LEU A 74 -19.14 -5.48 11.32
CA LEU A 74 -19.53 -6.60 10.45
C LEU A 74 -18.59 -7.78 10.62
N CYS A 75 -17.28 -7.56 10.64
CA CYS A 75 -16.31 -8.62 10.87
C CYS A 75 -16.58 -9.36 12.19
N MET A 76 -16.80 -8.62 13.28
CA MET A 76 -17.10 -9.20 14.59
C MET A 76 -18.43 -9.97 14.62
N GLN A 77 -19.46 -9.50 13.90
CA GLN A 77 -20.75 -10.18 13.82
C GLN A 77 -20.67 -11.53 13.09
N HIS A 78 -19.87 -11.60 12.03
CA HIS A 78 -19.75 -12.80 11.21
C HIS A 78 -18.64 -13.75 11.68
N ARG A 79 -17.55 -13.20 12.18
CA ARG A 79 -16.35 -13.91 12.61
C ARG A 79 -15.86 -13.41 13.96
N PRO A 80 -16.53 -13.78 15.06
CA PRO A 80 -16.25 -13.23 16.41
C PRO A 80 -14.85 -13.59 16.94
N GLU A 81 -14.19 -14.59 16.36
CA GLU A 81 -12.81 -14.95 16.67
C GLU A 81 -11.78 -14.02 16.00
N LEU A 82 -12.21 -13.15 15.08
CA LEU A 82 -11.37 -12.19 14.38
C LEU A 82 -11.60 -10.77 14.91
N TRP A 83 -10.60 -9.92 14.75
CA TRP A 83 -10.67 -8.51 15.08
C TRP A 83 -10.06 -7.67 13.95
N LEU A 84 -10.73 -6.58 13.60
CA LEU A 84 -10.17 -5.57 12.69
C LEU A 84 -9.41 -4.54 13.52
N TYR A 85 -8.08 -4.64 13.51
CA TYR A 85 -7.19 -3.72 14.22
C TYR A 85 -6.94 -2.49 13.37
N GLY A 86 -7.24 -1.30 13.88
CA GLY A 86 -6.92 -0.03 13.23
C GLY A 86 -5.48 0.40 13.46
N ASP A 87 -4.91 1.16 12.51
CA ASP A 87 -3.59 1.81 12.59
C ASP A 87 -2.44 0.89 13.03
N ARG A 88 -2.52 -0.40 12.69
CA ARG A 88 -1.48 -1.36 13.05
C ARG A 88 -0.35 -1.31 12.05
N GLY A 89 0.87 -1.03 12.52
CA GLY A 89 2.08 -1.10 11.69
C GLY A 89 2.38 -2.53 11.24
N MET A 90 2.58 -2.71 9.94
CA MET A 90 2.82 -4.00 9.28
C MET A 90 4.14 -3.99 8.53
N LYS A 91 4.90 -5.08 8.68
CA LYS A 91 6.02 -5.37 7.80
C LYS A 91 5.47 -5.92 6.49
N VAL A 92 5.70 -5.18 5.41
CA VAL A 92 5.24 -5.53 4.06
C VAL A 92 6.44 -5.59 3.13
N GLU A 93 6.27 -6.13 1.92
CA GLU A 93 7.34 -6.30 0.93
C GLU A 93 8.50 -7.18 1.41
N ARG A 94 8.75 -8.29 0.76
CA ARG A 94 9.88 -9.17 1.11
C ARG A 94 11.23 -8.57 0.72
N TYR A 95 11.31 -7.94 -0.43
CA TYR A 95 12.58 -7.50 -1.01
C TYR A 95 13.11 -6.20 -0.38
N ARG A 96 12.24 -5.19 -0.20
CA ARG A 96 12.63 -3.87 0.35
C ARG A 96 12.28 -3.67 1.82
N LYS A 97 11.74 -4.69 2.46
CA LYS A 97 11.35 -4.67 3.88
C LYS A 97 10.46 -3.47 4.24
N GLY A 98 9.43 -3.21 3.41
CA GLY A 98 8.53 -2.07 3.60
C GLY A 98 7.81 -2.05 4.95
N ARG A 99 7.29 -0.90 5.29
CA ARG A 99 6.52 -0.61 6.51
C ARG A 99 5.26 0.14 6.13
N ALA A 100 4.12 -0.50 6.28
CA ALA A 100 2.80 0.09 5.99
C ALA A 100 1.94 0.17 7.25
N ARG A 101 1.04 1.14 7.27
CA ARG A 101 0.01 1.28 8.31
C ARG A 101 -1.36 1.23 7.65
N PRO A 102 -1.91 0.03 7.41
CA PRO A 102 -3.26 -0.11 6.87
C PRO A 102 -4.28 0.56 7.79
N ASP A 103 -5.37 1.04 7.21
CA ASP A 103 -6.51 1.56 7.99
C ASP A 103 -7.17 0.46 8.82
N GLY A 104 -7.09 -0.78 8.35
CA GLY A 104 -7.53 -1.96 9.09
C GLY A 104 -6.72 -3.21 8.77
N VAL A 105 -6.48 -4.01 9.80
CA VAL A 105 -5.85 -5.34 9.70
C VAL A 105 -6.78 -6.37 10.34
N LEU A 106 -7.37 -7.26 9.54
CA LEU A 106 -8.18 -8.36 10.05
C LEU A 106 -7.29 -9.55 10.41
N ALA A 107 -7.30 -9.92 11.66
CA ALA A 107 -6.50 -11.02 12.19
C ALA A 107 -7.19 -11.67 13.39
N PRO A 108 -6.74 -12.84 13.87
CA PRO A 108 -7.26 -13.44 15.09
C PRO A 108 -7.19 -12.49 16.28
N PHE A 109 -8.17 -12.59 17.18
CA PHE A 109 -8.17 -11.80 18.41
C PHE A 109 -6.87 -12.05 19.19
N GLY A 110 -6.22 -10.96 19.63
CA GLY A 110 -4.93 -11.03 20.32
C GLY A 110 -3.70 -11.03 19.40
N PHE A 111 -3.88 -11.00 18.08
CA PHE A 111 -2.77 -11.01 17.10
C PHE A 111 -1.63 -10.02 17.41
N PRO A 112 -1.86 -8.76 17.83
CA PRO A 112 -0.77 -7.82 18.06
C PRO A 112 -0.01 -8.05 19.38
N ALA A 113 -0.48 -8.95 20.24
CA ALA A 113 0.14 -9.16 21.55
C ALA A 113 1.59 -9.68 21.41
N GLY A 114 2.52 -8.98 22.03
CA GLY A 114 3.94 -9.29 21.95
C GLY A 114 4.65 -8.78 20.69
N HIS A 115 3.93 -8.19 19.74
CA HIS A 115 4.55 -7.48 18.61
C HIS A 115 4.87 -6.03 19.00
N GLY A 116 6.03 -5.52 18.56
CA GLY A 116 6.38 -4.10 18.70
C GLY A 116 5.52 -3.22 17.80
N ASP A 117 6.05 -2.08 17.36
CA ASP A 117 5.33 -1.14 16.48
C ASP A 117 4.98 -1.74 15.11
N TRP A 118 5.77 -2.71 14.67
CA TRP A 118 5.66 -3.36 13.36
C TRP A 118 5.44 -4.86 13.50
N SER A 119 4.24 -5.32 13.13
CA SER A 119 3.87 -6.73 13.13
C SER A 119 4.28 -7.42 11.83
N ASP A 120 4.68 -8.69 11.92
CA ASP A 120 4.82 -9.55 10.75
C ASP A 120 3.42 -9.90 10.20
N ALA A 121 3.31 -10.11 8.87
CA ALA A 121 2.03 -10.37 8.22
C ALA A 121 1.51 -11.80 8.46
N GLY A 122 2.30 -12.68 9.07
CA GLY A 122 1.86 -14.04 9.39
C GLY A 122 0.64 -14.04 10.32
N GLY A 123 -0.47 -14.63 9.85
CA GLY A 123 -1.74 -14.64 10.58
C GLY A 123 -2.70 -13.50 10.23
N VAL A 124 -2.28 -12.52 9.43
CA VAL A 124 -3.19 -11.51 8.86
C VAL A 124 -4.01 -12.14 7.74
N LEU A 125 -5.32 -11.97 7.79
CA LEU A 125 -6.26 -12.49 6.79
C LEU A 125 -6.62 -11.44 5.73
N MET A 126 -6.69 -10.16 6.14
CA MET A 126 -7.05 -9.07 5.25
C MET A 126 -6.39 -7.76 5.71
N ALA A 127 -5.86 -7.00 4.75
CA ALA A 127 -5.55 -5.59 4.92
C ALA A 127 -6.67 -4.74 4.30
N VAL A 128 -6.94 -3.58 4.89
CA VAL A 128 -8.00 -2.67 4.47
C VAL A 128 -7.43 -1.27 4.33
N GLU A 129 -7.79 -0.61 3.24
CA GLU A 129 -7.57 0.84 3.04
C GLU A 129 -8.89 1.50 2.62
N VAL A 130 -9.10 2.70 3.10
CA VAL A 130 -10.20 3.57 2.73
C VAL A 130 -9.61 4.82 2.12
N THR A 131 -9.94 5.13 0.86
CA THR A 131 -9.38 6.32 0.21
C THR A 131 -9.86 7.61 0.87
N SER A 132 -9.04 8.64 0.78
CA SER A 132 -9.36 10.02 1.13
C SER A 132 -9.21 10.89 -0.11
N HIS A 133 -9.67 12.14 -0.07
CA HIS A 133 -9.57 13.11 -1.19
C HIS A 133 -8.15 13.47 -1.64
N ASP A 134 -7.12 12.96 -1.00
CA ASP A 134 -5.73 13.23 -1.34
C ASP A 134 -5.28 12.37 -2.52
N SER A 135 -4.85 13.01 -3.61
CA SER A 135 -4.36 12.34 -4.83
C SER A 135 -3.16 11.42 -4.58
N ASP A 136 -2.29 11.78 -3.63
CA ASP A 136 -1.09 10.98 -3.32
C ASP A 136 -1.49 9.69 -2.58
N THR A 137 -2.50 9.77 -1.72
CA THR A 137 -3.09 8.60 -1.06
C THR A 137 -3.72 7.66 -2.09
N ASN A 138 -4.42 8.21 -3.08
CA ASN A 138 -5.04 7.44 -4.15
C ASN A 138 -4.04 6.62 -4.96
N GLN A 139 -2.92 7.20 -5.36
CA GLN A 139 -1.85 6.48 -6.06
C GLN A 139 -1.25 5.38 -5.18
N ARG A 140 -1.04 5.65 -3.92
CA ARG A 140 -0.47 4.73 -2.94
C ARG A 140 -1.38 3.52 -2.71
N ASP A 141 -2.65 3.76 -2.39
CA ASP A 141 -3.58 2.71 -2.00
C ASP A 141 -4.05 1.87 -3.19
N ARG A 142 -4.15 2.47 -4.39
CA ARG A 142 -4.56 1.75 -5.62
C ARG A 142 -3.42 1.02 -6.33
N VAL A 143 -2.18 1.48 -6.19
CA VAL A 143 -1.06 0.99 -7.02
C VAL A 143 0.09 0.43 -6.20
N GLU A 144 0.55 1.15 -5.18
CA GLU A 144 1.78 0.78 -4.47
C GLU A 144 1.53 -0.26 -3.37
N LYS A 145 0.52 -0.07 -2.52
CA LYS A 145 0.20 -0.95 -1.39
C LYS A 145 -0.25 -2.36 -1.79
N PRO A 146 -1.07 -2.55 -2.86
CA PRO A 146 -1.43 -3.91 -3.28
C PRO A 146 -0.24 -4.82 -3.49
N GLY A 147 0.83 -4.31 -4.13
CA GLY A 147 2.07 -5.07 -4.33
C GLY A 147 2.78 -5.41 -3.03
N GLY A 148 2.82 -4.47 -2.08
CA GLY A 148 3.42 -4.67 -0.77
C GLY A 148 2.68 -5.73 0.05
N TYR A 149 1.36 -5.67 0.11
CA TYR A 149 0.52 -6.64 0.82
C TYR A 149 0.56 -8.03 0.19
N ALA A 150 0.51 -8.11 -1.15
CA ALA A 150 0.66 -9.38 -1.86
C ALA A 150 2.05 -10.01 -1.63
N ALA A 151 3.13 -9.20 -1.64
CA ALA A 151 4.48 -9.69 -1.37
C ALA A 151 4.65 -10.16 0.08
N ALA A 152 3.92 -9.59 1.02
CA ALA A 152 3.86 -10.05 2.41
C ALA A 152 3.01 -11.32 2.59
N GLY A 153 2.28 -11.75 1.56
CA GLY A 153 1.43 -12.94 1.57
C GLY A 153 0.09 -12.73 2.27
N ILE A 154 -0.38 -11.48 2.41
CA ILE A 154 -1.71 -11.19 2.97
C ILE A 154 -2.78 -11.69 1.99
N PRO A 155 -3.67 -12.62 2.41
CA PRO A 155 -4.59 -13.30 1.48
C PRO A 155 -5.56 -12.39 0.75
N VAL A 156 -6.09 -11.37 1.46
CA VAL A 156 -7.09 -10.45 0.93
C VAL A 156 -6.63 -9.00 1.16
N TYR A 157 -6.79 -8.17 0.15
CA TYR A 157 -6.71 -6.73 0.27
C TYR A 157 -8.03 -6.11 -0.13
N LEU A 158 -8.65 -5.36 0.77
CA LEU A 158 -9.91 -4.65 0.57
C LEU A 158 -9.64 -3.16 0.45
N LEU A 159 -9.95 -2.60 -0.70
CA LEU A 159 -9.91 -1.15 -0.92
C LEU A 159 -11.35 -0.62 -0.98
N ILE A 160 -11.68 0.29 -0.08
CA ILE A 160 -12.94 1.04 -0.10
C ILE A 160 -12.64 2.40 -0.71
N ASP A 161 -13.05 2.57 -1.95
CA ASP A 161 -12.73 3.72 -2.78
C ASP A 161 -13.89 4.72 -2.76
N ARG A 162 -13.74 5.79 -1.96
CA ARG A 162 -14.76 6.82 -1.75
C ARG A 162 -14.88 7.75 -2.95
N ASP A 163 -13.80 7.98 -3.72
CA ASP A 163 -13.82 8.93 -4.85
C ASP A 163 -14.73 8.46 -5.97
N ASP A 164 -14.81 7.15 -6.21
CA ASP A 164 -15.65 6.60 -7.27
C ASP A 164 -16.80 5.73 -6.76
N GLY A 165 -16.98 5.66 -5.44
CA GLY A 165 -18.06 4.92 -4.80
C GLY A 165 -17.98 3.42 -5.05
N SER A 166 -16.81 2.84 -4.94
CA SER A 166 -16.59 1.41 -5.21
C SER A 166 -15.80 0.70 -4.13
N VAL A 167 -15.94 -0.63 -4.13
CA VAL A 167 -15.12 -1.55 -3.34
C VAL A 167 -14.32 -2.41 -4.29
N VAL A 168 -13.01 -2.56 -4.03
CA VAL A 168 -12.14 -3.48 -4.78
C VAL A 168 -11.62 -4.55 -3.85
N VAL A 169 -11.87 -5.81 -4.21
CA VAL A 169 -11.40 -6.98 -3.48
C VAL A 169 -10.28 -7.64 -4.27
N TYR A 170 -9.07 -7.56 -3.72
CA TYR A 170 -7.91 -8.26 -4.27
C TYR A 170 -7.68 -9.55 -3.51
N ASN A 171 -7.35 -10.64 -4.22
CA ASN A 171 -7.06 -11.92 -3.59
C ASN A 171 -6.09 -12.77 -4.42
N GLN A 172 -5.70 -13.94 -3.86
CA GLN A 172 -4.71 -14.84 -4.42
C GLN A 172 -3.35 -14.18 -4.66
N PRO A 173 -2.64 -13.81 -3.56
CA PRO A 173 -1.32 -13.21 -3.66
C PRO A 173 -0.30 -14.22 -4.18
N GLU A 174 0.36 -13.87 -5.29
CA GLU A 174 1.41 -14.67 -5.91
C GLU A 174 2.50 -13.77 -6.50
N ASN A 175 3.76 -14.04 -6.19
CA ASN A 175 4.92 -13.31 -6.73
C ASN A 175 4.83 -11.78 -6.58
N GLY A 176 4.32 -11.30 -5.42
CA GLY A 176 4.21 -9.87 -5.10
C GLY A 176 3.07 -9.15 -5.81
N ARG A 177 2.07 -9.86 -6.28
CA ARG A 177 0.84 -9.30 -6.85
C ARG A 177 -0.37 -10.16 -6.50
N TYR A 178 -1.54 -9.57 -6.50
CA TYR A 178 -2.78 -10.32 -6.47
C TYR A 178 -3.17 -10.77 -7.87
N LEU A 179 -3.57 -12.04 -8.02
CA LEU A 179 -3.99 -12.60 -9.32
C LEU A 179 -5.41 -12.18 -9.68
N HIS A 180 -6.24 -11.87 -8.69
CA HIS A 180 -7.62 -11.46 -8.89
C HIS A 180 -7.87 -10.11 -8.22
N ALA A 181 -8.63 -9.25 -8.93
CA ALA A 181 -9.17 -8.01 -8.43
C ALA A 181 -10.61 -7.87 -8.96
N GLU A 182 -11.57 -7.75 -8.05
CA GLU A 182 -12.97 -7.52 -8.39
C GLU A 182 -13.40 -6.15 -7.88
N LYS A 183 -13.91 -5.30 -8.78
CA LYS A 183 -14.41 -3.97 -8.46
C LYS A 183 -15.93 -3.94 -8.54
N LEU A 184 -16.58 -3.54 -7.47
CA LEU A 184 -18.03 -3.47 -7.36
C LEU A 184 -18.47 -2.09 -6.86
N PRO A 185 -19.59 -1.53 -7.35
CA PRO A 185 -20.08 -0.23 -6.86
C PRO A 185 -20.63 -0.35 -5.43
N PHE A 186 -20.62 0.74 -4.69
CA PHE A 186 -21.34 0.81 -3.41
C PHE A 186 -22.82 0.46 -3.59
N GLY A 187 -23.36 -0.33 -2.66
CA GLY A 187 -24.69 -0.90 -2.70
C GLY A 187 -24.73 -2.31 -3.31
N ALA A 188 -23.62 -2.81 -3.83
CA ALA A 188 -23.53 -4.22 -4.21
C ALA A 188 -23.29 -5.10 -2.98
N SER A 189 -23.67 -6.37 -3.09
CA SER A 189 -23.24 -7.42 -2.17
C SER A 189 -21.84 -7.86 -2.55
N VAL A 190 -20.86 -7.67 -1.66
CA VAL A 190 -19.44 -7.97 -1.90
C VAL A 190 -19.04 -9.21 -1.10
N LYS A 191 -18.58 -10.24 -1.80
CA LYS A 191 -18.05 -11.44 -1.14
C LYS A 191 -16.55 -11.27 -0.89
N LEU A 192 -16.16 -11.25 0.37
CA LEU A 192 -14.76 -11.42 0.77
C LEU A 192 -14.42 -12.91 0.71
N PRO A 193 -13.41 -13.32 -0.08
CA PRO A 193 -13.08 -14.73 -0.24
C PRO A 193 -12.42 -15.35 0.99
N ASP A 194 -12.24 -16.67 0.96
CA ASP A 194 -11.41 -17.38 1.94
C ASP A 194 -10.01 -16.75 2.06
N PRO A 195 -9.45 -16.60 3.26
CA PRO A 195 -9.90 -17.10 4.55
C PRO A 195 -10.84 -16.14 5.34
N VAL A 196 -11.23 -15.01 4.78
CA VAL A 196 -12.13 -14.04 5.44
C VAL A 196 -13.57 -14.57 5.47
N ASP A 197 -14.09 -15.01 4.31
CA ASP A 197 -15.40 -15.64 4.11
C ASP A 197 -16.57 -14.87 4.73
N ILE A 198 -16.67 -13.57 4.39
CA ILE A 198 -17.74 -12.67 4.82
C ILE A 198 -18.43 -12.10 3.58
N ILE A 199 -19.74 -11.91 3.65
CA ILE A 199 -20.50 -11.15 2.65
C ILE A 199 -20.83 -9.79 3.23
N LEU A 200 -20.40 -8.73 2.54
CA LEU A 200 -20.65 -7.34 2.92
C LEU A 200 -21.86 -6.80 2.13
N ASP A 201 -22.86 -6.28 2.82
CA ASP A 201 -23.83 -5.37 2.21
C ASP A 201 -23.26 -3.96 2.24
N THR A 202 -22.86 -3.45 1.08
CA THR A 202 -22.22 -2.13 0.97
C THR A 202 -23.22 -0.99 0.74
N ALA A 203 -24.54 -1.24 0.87
CA ALA A 203 -25.55 -0.19 0.72
C ALA A 203 -25.32 1.02 1.65
N PRO A 204 -24.91 0.84 2.92
CA PRO A 204 -24.61 1.97 3.81
C PRO A 204 -23.47 2.86 3.34
N LEU A 205 -22.54 2.35 2.54
CA LEU A 205 -21.38 3.12 2.05
C LEU A 205 -21.76 4.22 1.07
N LYS A 206 -22.96 4.15 0.45
CA LYS A 206 -23.45 5.19 -0.47
C LYS A 206 -23.56 6.59 0.15
N GLU A 207 -23.67 6.66 1.46
CA GLU A 207 -23.78 7.92 2.19
C GLU A 207 -22.41 8.60 2.42
N PHE A 208 -21.30 7.90 2.09
CA PHE A 208 -19.93 8.32 2.38
C PHE A 208 -19.06 8.45 1.12
N VAL A 209 -19.70 8.58 -0.04
CA VAL A 209 -19.03 8.96 -1.30
C VAL A 209 -18.59 10.42 -1.21
N ASP A 210 -17.40 10.71 -1.68
CA ASP A 210 -16.80 12.04 -1.69
C ASP A 210 -17.18 12.86 -2.92
#